data_acd7b86abb60238e6f79d8783cb5c19c
#
_entry.id   acd7b86abb60238e6f79d8783cb5c19c
#
_cell.length_a   1.000
_cell.length_b   1.000
_cell.length_c   1.000
_cell.angle_alpha   90.00
_cell.angle_beta   90.00
_cell.angle_gamma   90.00
#
_symmetry.space_group_name_H-M   'P 1'
#
loop_
_entity.id
_entity.type
_entity.pdbx_description
1 polymer ?
#
loop_
_entity_poly.entity_id
_entity_poly.type
_entity_poly.pdbx_seq_one_letter_code
_entity_poly.pdbx_strand_id
1 'polypeptide(L)'
;MLPVILNPLRLKTGLVGQGAALARRATLLAEAGIEVRLLSPDVSDELLTPLQLLFVAGLGEGEARHLAARARSFGVLVNVEDTLPLCDFHVPAIVRQGDLLLTASTGGAAPGLARALREHLAESFGPEWRGRVDELAAERARYRSQGLPPAEVSQKVRAMVVEKGWL
;
A
#
# COMPACT_ATOMS: atom_id res chain seq x y z
N MET A 1 2.00 -3.00 15.68
CA MET A 1 1.42 -2.49 14.42
C MET A 1 0.67 -3.61 13.71
N LEU A 2 -0.48 -3.30 13.11
CA LEU A 2 -1.30 -4.25 12.34
C LEU A 2 -1.04 -4.04 10.84
N PRO A 3 -0.53 -5.04 10.10
CA PRO A 3 -0.45 -4.94 8.64
C PRO A 3 -1.84 -5.15 8.03
N VAL A 4 -2.22 -4.22 7.15
CA VAL A 4 -3.47 -4.28 6.38
C VAL A 4 -3.19 -3.94 4.92
N ILE A 5 -4.00 -4.49 4.01
CA ILE A 5 -4.01 -4.12 2.60
C ILE A 5 -5.35 -3.42 2.35
N LEU A 6 -5.28 -2.15 1.96
CA LEU A 6 -6.45 -1.33 1.71
C LEU A 6 -6.91 -1.48 0.25
N ASN A 7 -8.23 -1.57 0.05
CA ASN A 7 -8.79 -1.59 -1.30
C ASN A 7 -8.82 -0.16 -1.88
N PRO A 8 -8.04 0.14 -2.94
CA PRO A 8 -7.92 1.49 -3.48
C PRO A 8 -9.26 2.06 -3.96
N LEU A 9 -10.15 1.22 -4.47
CA LEU A 9 -11.45 1.64 -5.00
C LEU A 9 -12.45 2.09 -3.92
N ARG A 10 -12.12 1.91 -2.65
CA ARG A 10 -12.99 2.25 -1.52
C ARG A 10 -12.46 3.40 -0.67
N LEU A 11 -11.34 3.99 -1.08
CA LEU A 11 -10.66 5.02 -0.31
C LEU A 11 -10.92 6.41 -0.88
N LYS A 12 -11.26 7.32 0.00
CA LYS A 12 -11.23 8.76 -0.27
C LYS A 12 -9.92 9.30 0.27
N THR A 13 -8.97 9.54 -0.61
CA THR A 13 -7.60 9.88 -0.24
C THR A 13 -7.25 11.29 -0.65
N GLY A 14 -6.76 12.10 0.28
CA GLY A 14 -6.15 13.40 0.04
C GLY A 14 -4.63 13.31 0.00
N LEU A 15 -4.01 14.18 -0.78
CA LEU A 15 -2.57 14.39 -0.82
C LEU A 15 -2.28 15.89 -0.77
N VAL A 16 -1.54 16.31 0.24
CA VAL A 16 -1.06 17.68 0.42
C VAL A 16 0.45 17.69 0.42
N GLY A 17 1.06 18.66 -0.21
CA GLY A 17 2.52 18.79 -0.16
C GLY A 17 3.09 19.64 -1.27
N GLN A 18 4.42 19.57 -1.43
CA GLN A 18 5.15 20.34 -2.42
C GLN A 18 6.44 19.64 -2.88
N GLY A 19 6.96 20.10 -4.00
CA GLY A 19 8.25 19.69 -4.54
C GLY A 19 8.34 18.21 -4.90
N ALA A 20 9.56 17.66 -4.88
CA ALA A 20 9.84 16.29 -5.26
C ALA A 20 9.19 15.26 -4.34
N ALA A 21 8.97 15.58 -3.07
CA ALA A 21 8.31 14.71 -2.10
C ALA A 21 6.84 14.46 -2.49
N LEU A 22 6.11 15.52 -2.84
CA LEU A 22 4.76 15.42 -3.37
C LEU A 22 4.70 14.53 -4.62
N ALA A 23 5.60 14.76 -5.57
CA ALA A 23 5.64 13.99 -6.82
C ALA A 23 5.90 12.50 -6.57
N ARG A 24 6.89 12.15 -5.74
CA ARG A 24 7.15 10.75 -5.35
C ARG A 24 5.94 10.10 -4.69
N ARG A 25 5.27 10.81 -3.79
CA ARG A 25 4.09 10.29 -3.09
C ARG A 25 2.92 10.08 -4.05
N ALA A 26 2.68 11.02 -4.97
CA ALA A 26 1.66 10.89 -6.00
C ALA A 26 1.89 9.65 -6.89
N THR A 27 3.14 9.45 -7.36
CA THR A 27 3.51 8.27 -8.14
C THR A 27 3.23 6.96 -7.38
N LEU A 28 3.67 6.86 -6.12
CA LEU A 28 3.45 5.67 -5.29
C LEU A 28 1.96 5.35 -5.11
N LEU A 29 1.12 6.36 -4.91
CA LEU A 29 -0.31 6.19 -4.75
C LEU A 29 -0.99 5.80 -6.06
N ALA A 30 -0.58 6.39 -7.19
CA ALA A 30 -1.06 6.01 -8.51
C ALA A 30 -0.70 4.57 -8.88
N GLU A 31 0.54 4.12 -8.59
CA GLU A 31 0.97 2.72 -8.77
C GLU A 31 0.16 1.74 -7.90
N ALA A 32 -0.36 2.20 -6.77
CA ALA A 32 -1.28 1.43 -5.92
C ALA A 32 -2.74 1.45 -6.40
N GLY A 33 -3.05 2.16 -7.49
CA GLY A 33 -4.40 2.34 -8.01
C GLY A 33 -5.27 3.26 -7.16
N ILE A 34 -4.65 4.08 -6.30
CA ILE A 34 -5.38 5.03 -5.44
C ILE A 34 -5.59 6.33 -6.23
N GLU A 35 -6.83 6.70 -6.44
CA GLU A 35 -7.19 8.02 -6.92
C GLU A 35 -7.07 9.04 -5.79
N VAL A 36 -6.15 10.00 -5.95
CA VAL A 36 -5.88 11.00 -4.92
C VAL A 36 -6.49 12.35 -5.29
N ARG A 37 -7.07 13.03 -4.31
CA ARG A 37 -7.42 14.42 -4.41
C ARG A 37 -6.22 15.27 -3.98
N LEU A 38 -5.61 15.99 -4.93
CA LEU A 38 -4.57 16.96 -4.61
C LEU A 38 -5.21 18.17 -3.92
N LEU A 39 -4.66 18.56 -2.79
CA LEU A 39 -5.16 19.64 -1.95
C LEU A 39 -4.02 20.61 -1.62
N SER A 40 -4.39 21.88 -1.41
CA SER A 40 -3.49 22.92 -0.93
C SER A 40 -3.21 22.76 0.57
N PRO A 41 -2.07 23.25 1.09
CA PRO A 41 -1.77 23.24 2.53
C PRO A 41 -2.81 23.99 3.39
N ASP A 42 -3.45 25.01 2.83
CA ASP A 42 -4.54 25.79 3.44
C ASP A 42 -5.94 25.19 3.21
N VAL A 43 -6.00 23.89 2.88
CA VAL A 43 -7.24 23.15 2.62
C VAL A 43 -8.33 23.42 3.68
N SER A 44 -9.57 23.64 3.23
CA SER A 44 -10.70 23.85 4.14
C SER A 44 -11.19 22.56 4.83
N ASP A 45 -11.90 22.69 5.92
CA ASP A 45 -12.43 21.56 6.71
C ASP A 45 -13.45 20.75 5.89
N GLU A 46 -14.23 21.40 5.01
CA GLU A 46 -15.19 20.71 4.13
C GLU A 46 -14.51 19.74 3.15
N LEU A 47 -13.26 20.01 2.78
CA LEU A 47 -12.47 19.14 1.90
C LEU A 47 -11.75 18.03 2.67
N LEU A 48 -11.45 18.23 3.97
CA LEU A 48 -10.86 17.22 4.84
C LEU A 48 -11.89 16.22 5.34
N THR A 49 -13.04 16.69 5.79
CA THR A 49 -14.10 15.88 6.43
C THR A 49 -14.48 14.59 5.66
N PRO A 50 -14.61 14.58 4.32
CA PRO A 50 -14.99 13.36 3.59
C PRO A 50 -13.84 12.38 3.38
N LEU A 51 -12.60 12.73 3.73
CA LEU A 51 -11.43 11.87 3.52
C LEU A 51 -11.39 10.74 4.55
N GLN A 52 -10.74 9.65 4.16
CA GLN A 52 -10.39 8.53 5.05
C GLN A 52 -8.88 8.51 5.31
N LEU A 53 -8.09 8.88 4.29
CA LEU A 53 -6.65 8.97 4.38
C LEU A 53 -6.17 10.35 3.91
N LEU A 54 -5.17 10.87 4.59
CA LEU A 54 -4.43 12.06 4.17
C LEU A 54 -2.93 11.75 4.16
N PHE A 55 -2.31 11.96 3.02
CA PHE A 55 -0.86 11.96 2.88
C PHE A 55 -0.33 13.39 2.85
N VAL A 56 0.73 13.63 3.60
CA VAL A 56 1.42 14.93 3.67
C VAL A 56 2.88 14.72 3.33
N ALA A 57 3.38 15.45 2.31
CA ALA A 57 4.73 15.27 1.81
C ALA A 57 5.41 16.61 1.46
N GLY A 58 6.61 16.84 1.98
CA GLY A 58 7.42 18.01 1.65
C GLY A 58 6.95 19.33 2.28
N LEU A 59 6.13 19.30 3.32
CA LEU A 59 5.80 20.47 4.15
C LEU A 59 6.77 20.63 5.32
N GLY A 60 6.84 21.86 5.85
CA GLY A 60 7.53 22.12 7.12
C GLY A 60 6.84 21.38 8.29
N GLU A 61 7.63 20.99 9.31
CA GLU A 61 7.12 20.19 10.43
C GLU A 61 5.94 20.85 11.15
N GLY A 62 5.98 22.18 11.38
CA GLY A 62 4.91 22.91 12.05
C GLY A 62 3.60 22.90 11.25
N GLU A 63 3.69 23.10 9.95
CA GLU A 63 2.55 23.07 9.03
C GLU A 63 1.97 21.66 8.92
N ALA A 64 2.81 20.64 8.76
CA ALA A 64 2.41 19.25 8.72
C ALA A 64 1.73 18.81 10.02
N ARG A 65 2.25 19.22 11.18
CA ARG A 65 1.67 18.96 12.51
C ARG A 65 0.29 19.58 12.65
N HIS A 66 0.13 20.83 12.25
CA HIS A 66 -1.16 21.54 12.31
C HIS A 66 -2.20 20.85 11.41
N LEU A 67 -1.83 20.55 10.17
CA LEU A 67 -2.71 19.88 9.21
C LEU A 67 -3.09 18.47 9.68
N ALA A 68 -2.12 17.69 10.22
CA ALA A 68 -2.37 16.37 10.76
C ALA A 68 -3.35 16.40 11.95
N ALA A 69 -3.20 17.36 12.87
CA ALA A 69 -4.10 17.52 14.00
C ALA A 69 -5.53 17.86 13.54
N ARG A 70 -5.68 18.75 12.56
CA ARG A 70 -6.98 19.10 11.96
C ARG A 70 -7.61 17.88 11.28
N ALA A 71 -6.90 17.17 10.44
CA ALA A 71 -7.42 15.99 9.75
C ALA A 71 -7.90 14.92 10.75
N ARG A 72 -7.13 14.68 11.82
CA ARG A 72 -7.52 13.73 12.88
C ARG A 72 -8.79 14.13 13.62
N SER A 73 -9.07 15.42 13.80
CA SER A 73 -10.31 15.86 14.44
C SER A 73 -11.58 15.47 13.66
N PHE A 74 -11.41 15.15 12.37
CA PHE A 74 -12.46 14.60 11.49
C PHE A 74 -12.40 13.07 11.32
N GLY A 75 -11.53 12.39 12.09
CA GLY A 75 -11.35 10.93 11.98
C GLY A 75 -10.54 10.47 10.78
N VAL A 76 -9.83 11.38 10.10
CA VAL A 76 -8.96 11.05 8.96
C VAL A 76 -7.64 10.50 9.45
N LEU A 77 -7.21 9.35 8.95
CA LEU A 77 -5.88 8.80 9.23
C LEU A 77 -4.82 9.53 8.41
N VAL A 78 -3.71 9.89 9.06
CA VAL A 78 -2.67 10.72 8.44
C VAL A 78 -1.35 9.97 8.35
N ASN A 79 -0.67 10.13 7.21
CA ASN A 79 0.74 9.78 7.03
C ASN A 79 1.52 11.02 6.64
N VAL A 80 2.51 11.40 7.43
CA VAL A 80 3.43 12.50 7.15
C VAL A 80 4.78 11.90 6.76
N GLU A 81 5.26 12.22 5.54
CA GLU A 81 6.54 11.71 5.04
C GLU A 81 7.67 12.13 5.99
N ASP A 82 8.53 11.16 6.33
CA ASP A 82 9.72 11.30 7.18
C ASP A 82 9.45 11.81 8.62
N THR A 83 8.19 11.86 9.08
CA THR A 83 7.85 12.33 10.42
C THR A 83 7.01 11.32 11.18
N LEU A 84 7.63 10.22 11.62
CA LEU A 84 6.95 9.08 12.28
C LEU A 84 5.99 9.48 13.42
N PRO A 85 6.31 10.45 14.32
CA PRO A 85 5.40 10.85 15.40
C PRO A 85 4.09 11.46 14.91
N LEU A 86 4.03 11.89 13.65
CA LEU A 86 2.84 12.45 13.02
C LEU A 86 2.08 11.44 12.15
N CYS A 87 2.45 10.15 12.17
CA CYS A 87 1.83 9.12 11.35
C CYS A 87 0.87 8.24 12.17
N ASP A 88 -0.36 8.06 11.68
CA ASP A 88 -1.32 7.08 12.19
C ASP A 88 -1.10 5.71 11.55
N PHE A 89 -0.52 5.68 10.36
CA PHE A 89 -0.14 4.48 9.63
C PHE A 89 1.17 4.69 8.86
N HIS A 90 1.86 3.60 8.57
CA HIS A 90 3.12 3.64 7.81
C HIS A 90 2.94 2.99 6.44
N VAL A 91 3.65 3.51 5.45
CA VAL A 91 3.81 2.86 4.14
C VAL A 91 5.07 2.01 4.20
N PRO A 92 4.97 0.68 4.07
CA PRO A 92 6.13 -0.20 4.09
C PRO A 92 6.95 -0.08 2.80
N ALA A 93 8.12 -0.71 2.75
CA ALA A 93 8.79 -0.99 1.49
C ALA A 93 7.98 -2.04 0.71
N ILE A 94 7.78 -1.82 -0.60
CA ILE A 94 6.83 -2.58 -1.42
C ILE A 94 7.53 -3.20 -2.63
N VAL A 95 7.21 -4.47 -2.93
CA VAL A 95 7.44 -5.13 -4.22
C VAL A 95 6.09 -5.52 -4.78
N ARG A 96 5.83 -5.17 -6.04
CA ARG A 96 4.58 -5.45 -6.74
C ARG A 96 4.85 -6.13 -8.08
N GLN A 97 4.23 -7.32 -8.27
CA GLN A 97 4.27 -8.08 -9.51
C GLN A 97 2.83 -8.46 -9.90
N GLY A 98 2.13 -7.56 -10.60
CA GLY A 98 0.69 -7.70 -10.80
C GLY A 98 -0.05 -7.70 -9.47
N ASP A 99 -0.83 -8.75 -9.20
CA ASP A 99 -1.59 -8.92 -7.96
C ASP A 99 -0.75 -9.47 -6.80
N LEU A 100 0.49 -9.91 -7.05
CA LEU A 100 1.42 -10.24 -5.96
C LEU A 100 1.91 -8.95 -5.31
N LEU A 101 1.66 -8.83 -4.02
CA LEU A 101 2.12 -7.72 -3.19
C LEU A 101 2.96 -8.27 -2.03
N LEU A 102 4.23 -7.91 -1.99
CA LEU A 102 5.15 -8.22 -0.89
C LEU A 102 5.55 -6.93 -0.20
N THR A 103 5.61 -6.95 1.12
CA THR A 103 5.94 -5.76 1.90
C THR A 103 6.95 -6.08 3.01
N ALA A 104 7.87 -5.14 3.26
CA ALA A 104 8.79 -5.20 4.37
C ALA A 104 8.71 -3.92 5.22
N SER A 105 8.56 -4.07 6.52
CA SER A 105 8.52 -2.95 7.47
C SER A 105 9.30 -3.28 8.72
N THR A 106 10.03 -2.28 9.21
CA THR A 106 10.73 -2.34 10.51
C THR A 106 10.09 -1.40 11.52
N GLY A 107 8.88 -0.89 11.24
CA GLY A 107 8.21 0.09 12.08
C GLY A 107 8.93 1.44 12.16
N GLY A 108 9.79 1.74 11.19
CA GLY A 108 10.63 2.93 11.20
C GLY A 108 11.96 2.77 11.95
N ALA A 109 12.18 1.63 12.63
CA ALA A 109 13.40 1.42 13.42
C ALA A 109 14.67 1.25 12.56
N ALA A 110 14.57 0.66 11.36
CA ALA A 110 15.69 0.38 10.49
C ALA A 110 15.33 0.52 9.00
N PRO A 111 15.22 1.75 8.45
CA PRO A 111 14.83 1.96 7.05
C PRO A 111 15.77 1.31 6.05
N GLY A 112 17.07 1.27 6.33
CA GLY A 112 18.07 0.57 5.51
C GLY A 112 17.81 -0.92 5.38
N LEU A 113 17.40 -1.58 6.47
CA LEU A 113 17.01 -3.00 6.45
C LEU A 113 15.73 -3.22 5.62
N ALA A 114 14.72 -2.37 5.79
CA ALA A 114 13.49 -2.47 5.01
C ALA A 114 13.77 -2.34 3.51
N ARG A 115 14.70 -1.45 3.13
CA ARG A 115 15.15 -1.31 1.74
C ARG A 115 15.90 -2.55 1.24
N ALA A 116 16.85 -3.08 1.99
CA ALA A 116 17.59 -4.29 1.61
C ALA A 116 16.65 -5.50 1.45
N LEU A 117 15.68 -5.65 2.36
CA LEU A 117 14.65 -6.69 2.24
C LEU A 117 13.80 -6.51 0.99
N ARG A 118 13.40 -5.29 0.64
CA ARG A 118 12.67 -5.02 -0.60
C ARG A 118 13.49 -5.42 -1.83
N GLU A 119 14.78 -5.09 -1.86
CA GLU A 119 15.68 -5.43 -2.97
C GLU A 119 15.81 -6.96 -3.10
N HIS A 120 16.04 -7.66 -2.00
CA HIS A 120 16.08 -9.13 -1.96
C HIS A 120 14.75 -9.78 -2.41
N LEU A 121 13.61 -9.25 -1.95
CA LEU A 121 12.30 -9.72 -2.40
C LEU A 121 12.07 -9.46 -3.89
N ALA A 122 12.52 -8.34 -4.43
CA ALA A 122 12.39 -8.03 -5.85
C ALA A 122 13.23 -8.95 -6.74
N GLU A 123 14.41 -9.38 -6.24
CA GLU A 123 15.26 -10.37 -6.91
C GLU A 123 14.63 -11.78 -6.87
N SER A 124 14.08 -12.17 -5.71
CA SER A 124 13.49 -13.50 -5.51
C SER A 124 12.12 -13.65 -6.18
N PHE A 125 11.39 -12.54 -6.34
CA PHE A 125 10.04 -12.50 -6.90
C PHE A 125 10.01 -11.54 -8.09
N GLY A 126 10.60 -11.98 -9.20
CA GLY A 126 10.73 -11.20 -10.42
C GLY A 126 9.42 -11.01 -11.20
N PRO A 127 9.51 -10.38 -12.41
CA PRO A 127 8.32 -10.04 -13.21
C PRO A 127 7.46 -11.24 -13.63
N GLU A 128 8.05 -12.43 -13.69
CA GLU A 128 7.37 -13.69 -14.03
C GLU A 128 6.25 -14.04 -13.04
N TRP A 129 6.34 -13.54 -11.80
CA TRP A 129 5.34 -13.80 -10.78
C TRP A 129 3.96 -13.21 -11.09
N ARG A 130 3.89 -12.19 -11.95
CA ARG A 130 2.59 -11.70 -12.46
C ARG A 130 1.84 -12.85 -13.15
N GLY A 131 2.47 -13.48 -14.14
CA GLY A 131 1.85 -14.57 -14.88
C GLY A 131 1.57 -15.81 -14.01
N ARG A 132 2.45 -16.11 -13.04
CA ARG A 132 2.24 -17.20 -12.08
C ARG A 132 0.99 -16.98 -11.23
N VAL A 133 0.77 -15.77 -10.73
CA VAL A 133 -0.43 -15.43 -9.95
C VAL A 133 -1.69 -15.50 -10.82
N ASP A 134 -1.64 -14.98 -12.05
CA ASP A 134 -2.76 -15.05 -13.00
C ASP A 134 -3.15 -16.52 -13.29
N GLU A 135 -2.15 -17.39 -13.49
CA GLU A 135 -2.38 -18.84 -13.70
C GLU A 135 -3.05 -19.49 -12.48
N LEU A 136 -2.53 -19.24 -11.29
CA LEU A 136 -3.13 -19.79 -10.06
C LEU A 136 -4.55 -19.26 -9.81
N ALA A 137 -4.80 -17.99 -10.15
CA ALA A 137 -6.14 -17.40 -10.04
C ALA A 137 -7.14 -18.07 -11.01
N ALA A 138 -6.71 -18.33 -12.25
CA ALA A 138 -7.53 -19.03 -13.24
C ALA A 138 -7.85 -20.47 -12.80
N GLU A 139 -6.86 -21.23 -12.33
CA GLU A 139 -7.07 -22.60 -11.83
C GLU A 139 -7.95 -22.62 -10.58
N ARG A 140 -7.75 -21.66 -9.67
CA ARG A 140 -8.63 -21.50 -8.52
C ARG A 140 -10.09 -21.27 -8.93
N ALA A 141 -10.34 -20.42 -9.92
CA ALA A 141 -11.67 -20.16 -10.46
C ALA A 141 -12.27 -21.43 -11.10
N ARG A 142 -11.48 -22.18 -11.85
CA ARG A 142 -11.87 -23.46 -12.45
C ARG A 142 -12.29 -24.51 -11.41
N TYR A 143 -11.49 -24.69 -10.35
CA TYR A 143 -11.85 -25.64 -9.28
C TYR A 143 -13.12 -25.22 -8.55
N ARG A 144 -13.32 -23.93 -8.31
CA ARG A 144 -14.56 -23.42 -7.69
C ARG A 144 -15.79 -23.64 -8.57
N SER A 145 -15.69 -23.46 -9.89
CA SER A 145 -16.81 -23.71 -10.81
C SER A 145 -17.19 -25.20 -10.88
N GLN A 146 -16.25 -26.10 -10.53
CA GLN A 146 -16.50 -27.54 -10.39
C GLN A 146 -17.13 -27.92 -9.04
N GLY A 147 -17.41 -26.96 -8.16
CA GLY A 147 -18.02 -27.19 -6.87
C GLY A 147 -17.08 -27.72 -5.77
N LEU A 148 -15.76 -27.66 -5.96
CA LEU A 148 -14.82 -28.11 -4.96
C LEU A 148 -14.90 -27.25 -3.68
N PRO A 149 -14.80 -27.87 -2.49
CA PRO A 149 -14.75 -27.14 -1.22
C PRO A 149 -13.55 -26.20 -1.14
N PRO A 150 -13.66 -25.04 -0.45
CA PRO A 150 -12.57 -24.06 -0.36
C PRO A 150 -11.22 -24.63 0.14
N ALA A 151 -11.27 -25.58 1.07
CA ALA A 151 -10.05 -26.22 1.60
C ALA A 151 -9.35 -27.06 0.53
N GLU A 152 -10.09 -27.82 -0.26
CA GLU A 152 -9.55 -28.64 -1.36
C GLU A 152 -8.99 -27.76 -2.48
N VAL A 153 -9.69 -26.69 -2.83
CA VAL A 153 -9.19 -25.69 -3.80
C VAL A 153 -7.85 -25.13 -3.34
N SER A 154 -7.74 -24.73 -2.07
CA SER A 154 -6.49 -24.20 -1.50
C SER A 154 -5.36 -25.23 -1.56
N GLN A 155 -5.63 -26.49 -1.24
CA GLN A 155 -4.65 -27.58 -1.31
C GLN A 155 -4.16 -27.81 -2.73
N LYS A 156 -5.07 -27.87 -3.71
CA LYS A 156 -4.70 -28.05 -5.14
C LYS A 156 -3.84 -26.91 -5.67
N VAL A 157 -4.21 -25.66 -5.38
CA VAL A 157 -3.41 -24.49 -5.80
C VAL A 157 -2.02 -24.52 -5.14
N ARG A 158 -1.92 -24.90 -3.87
CA ARG A 158 -0.62 -25.06 -3.21
C ARG A 158 0.22 -26.18 -3.83
N ALA A 159 -0.39 -27.33 -4.17
CA ALA A 159 0.31 -28.43 -4.84
C ALA A 159 0.90 -27.97 -6.19
N MET A 160 0.17 -27.19 -6.97
CA MET A 160 0.67 -26.63 -8.24
C MET A 160 1.94 -25.78 -8.04
N VAL A 161 2.00 -24.96 -7.00
CA VAL A 161 3.19 -24.14 -6.72
C VAL A 161 4.42 -25.02 -6.49
N VAL A 162 4.26 -26.12 -5.76
CA VAL A 162 5.34 -27.08 -5.46
C VAL A 162 5.73 -27.87 -6.72
N GLU A 163 4.75 -28.42 -7.47
CA GLU A 163 5.00 -29.19 -8.69
C GLU A 163 5.74 -28.37 -9.77
N LYS A 164 5.44 -27.07 -9.84
CA LYS A 164 6.09 -26.15 -10.76
C LYS A 164 7.45 -25.65 -10.26
N GLY A 165 7.85 -26.00 -9.05
CA GLY A 165 9.10 -25.55 -8.46
C GLY A 165 9.19 -24.03 -8.31
N TRP A 166 8.07 -23.37 -7.98
CA TRP A 166 8.05 -21.91 -7.86
C TRP A 166 8.45 -21.44 -6.46
N LEU A 167 8.29 -22.31 -5.46
CA LEU A 167 8.73 -22.12 -4.06
C LEU A 167 9.24 -23.44 -3.50
#